data_839650860e4cc92d93ae344fe581ff39
#
_entry.id   839650860e4cc92d93ae344fe581ff39
#
_cell.length_a   1.000
_cell.length_b   1.000
_cell.length_c   1.000
_cell.angle_alpha   90.00
_cell.angle_beta   90.00
_cell.angle_gamma   90.00
#
_symmetry.space_group_name_H-M   'P 1'
#
loop_
_entity.id
_entity.type
_entity.pdbx_description
1 polymer ?
#
loop_
_entity_poly.entity_id
_entity_poly.type
_entity_poly.pdbx_seq_one_letter_code
_entity_poly.pdbx_strand_id
1 'polypeptide(L)'
;PQRAAADFHIGIMGLGEIGGYIADQLARLGYRVSGWSRSEKQLAGVTCYRGEEALDHFLGSLDGLINLLPLTAQTRGILAAPLFNRLPAGAVLINCGRGEHMVNEDVLAALESGQLAGAVLDVFPQEPLPADDPLWRHPQVVITPHMASAAPAEVIARQLLENIQRQRRGLPLKN
;
A
#
# COMPACT_ATOMS: atom_id res chain seq x y z
N PRO A 1 -18.80 -9.44 -15.87
CA PRO A 1 -17.76 -10.17 -16.58
C PRO A 1 -16.45 -10.05 -15.81
N GLN A 2 -15.70 -11.14 -15.71
CA GLN A 2 -14.41 -11.15 -15.03
C GLN A 2 -13.39 -10.41 -15.94
N ARG A 3 -12.68 -9.40 -15.39
CA ARG A 3 -11.64 -8.67 -16.13
C ARG A 3 -10.35 -9.50 -16.15
N ALA A 4 -9.62 -9.43 -17.27
CA ALA A 4 -8.28 -10.04 -17.35
C ALA A 4 -7.29 -9.24 -16.46
N ALA A 5 -6.23 -9.89 -15.97
CA ALA A 5 -5.20 -9.22 -15.18
C ALA A 5 -4.60 -8.00 -15.91
N ALA A 6 -4.38 -8.10 -17.22
CA ALA A 6 -3.83 -7.02 -18.04
C ALA A 6 -4.75 -5.77 -18.12
N ASP A 7 -6.06 -5.95 -17.89
CA ASP A 7 -7.04 -4.88 -17.90
C ASP A 7 -7.22 -4.22 -16.52
N PHE A 8 -6.49 -4.70 -15.50
CA PHE A 8 -6.57 -4.19 -14.14
C PHE A 8 -5.28 -3.44 -13.77
N HIS A 9 -5.39 -2.16 -13.48
CA HIS A 9 -4.25 -1.30 -13.19
C HIS A 9 -4.06 -1.11 -11.69
N ILE A 10 -2.95 -1.62 -11.17
CA ILE A 10 -2.61 -1.55 -9.74
C ILE A 10 -1.54 -0.49 -9.51
N GLY A 11 -1.81 0.44 -8.61
CA GLY A 11 -0.86 1.43 -8.12
C GLY A 11 -0.29 1.05 -6.76
N ILE A 12 1.02 1.21 -6.57
CA ILE A 12 1.69 0.97 -5.29
C ILE A 12 2.31 2.28 -4.80
N MET A 13 1.83 2.79 -3.68
CA MET A 13 2.46 3.90 -2.96
C MET A 13 3.53 3.37 -2.01
N GLY A 14 4.79 3.67 -2.31
CA GLY A 14 5.94 3.20 -1.53
C GLY A 14 6.69 2.05 -2.20
N LEU A 15 7.70 2.37 -3.03
CA LEU A 15 8.55 1.41 -3.72
C LEU A 15 9.86 1.11 -2.92
N GLY A 16 9.70 0.80 -1.63
CA GLY A 16 10.75 0.21 -0.80
C GLY A 16 10.94 -1.28 -1.10
N GLU A 17 11.61 -2.03 -0.22
CA GLU A 17 11.85 -3.47 -0.39
C GLU A 17 10.55 -4.26 -0.64
N ILE A 18 9.55 -4.08 0.23
CA ILE A 18 8.26 -4.78 0.12
C ILE A 18 7.48 -4.31 -1.12
N GLY A 19 7.33 -3.00 -1.30
CA GLY A 19 6.57 -2.46 -2.42
C GLY A 19 7.19 -2.75 -3.77
N GLY A 20 8.52 -2.72 -3.88
CA GLY A 20 9.24 -3.11 -5.09
C GLY A 20 9.07 -4.60 -5.40
N TYR A 21 9.14 -5.46 -4.39
CA TYR A 21 8.90 -6.89 -4.55
C TYR A 21 7.45 -7.18 -5.01
N ILE A 22 6.46 -6.56 -4.36
CA ILE A 22 5.04 -6.73 -4.74
C ILE A 22 4.80 -6.23 -6.17
N ALA A 23 5.40 -5.09 -6.55
CA ALA A 23 5.28 -4.55 -7.91
C ALA A 23 5.81 -5.52 -8.96
N ASP A 24 7.00 -6.10 -8.73
CA ASP A 24 7.59 -7.12 -9.62
C ASP A 24 6.69 -8.37 -9.74
N GLN A 25 6.18 -8.88 -8.60
CA GLN A 25 5.32 -10.07 -8.61
C GLN A 25 4.00 -9.82 -9.35
N LEU A 26 3.34 -8.68 -9.14
CA LEU A 26 2.11 -8.33 -9.82
C LEU A 26 2.33 -8.13 -11.34
N ALA A 27 3.45 -7.51 -11.74
CA ALA A 27 3.81 -7.37 -13.15
C ALA A 27 4.04 -8.74 -13.81
N ARG A 28 4.71 -9.68 -13.12
CA ARG A 28 4.90 -11.07 -13.58
C ARG A 28 3.60 -11.85 -13.72
N LEU A 29 2.59 -11.54 -12.89
CA LEU A 29 1.24 -12.10 -12.97
C LEU A 29 0.41 -11.48 -14.11
N GLY A 30 0.97 -10.52 -14.85
CA GLY A 30 0.33 -9.91 -16.01
C GLY A 30 -0.55 -8.70 -15.68
N TYR A 31 -0.52 -8.18 -14.46
CA TYR A 31 -1.20 -6.93 -14.13
C TYR A 31 -0.48 -5.72 -14.72
N ARG A 32 -1.23 -4.69 -15.08
CA ARG A 32 -0.66 -3.37 -15.35
C ARG A 32 -0.29 -2.74 -14.00
N VAL A 33 1.00 -2.43 -13.79
CA VAL A 33 1.50 -1.95 -12.50
C VAL A 33 2.16 -0.59 -12.63
N SER A 34 1.79 0.31 -11.73
CA SER A 34 2.47 1.59 -11.50
C SER A 34 2.93 1.70 -10.05
N GLY A 35 4.01 2.41 -9.82
CA GLY A 35 4.48 2.68 -8.47
C GLY A 35 4.81 4.16 -8.26
N TRP A 36 4.56 4.67 -7.06
CA TRP A 36 4.90 6.03 -6.67
C TRP A 36 5.82 6.06 -5.46
N SER A 37 6.86 6.87 -5.52
CA SER A 37 7.84 7.00 -4.44
C SER A 37 8.48 8.39 -4.40
N ARG A 38 9.07 8.74 -3.25
CA ARG A 38 9.82 9.99 -3.08
C ARG A 38 11.08 10.04 -3.94
N SER A 39 11.81 8.94 -4.01
CA SER A 39 13.04 8.81 -4.81
C SER A 39 12.77 8.13 -6.14
N GLU A 40 13.55 8.46 -7.15
CA GLU A 40 13.50 7.78 -8.44
C GLU A 40 13.73 6.27 -8.29
N LYS A 41 12.92 5.50 -9.00
CA LYS A 41 12.97 4.03 -9.04
C LYS A 41 12.86 3.55 -10.47
N GLN A 42 13.52 2.44 -10.76
CA GLN A 42 13.40 1.73 -12.02
C GLN A 42 13.14 0.26 -11.72
N LEU A 43 11.97 -0.23 -12.08
CA LEU A 43 11.55 -1.61 -11.89
C LEU A 43 11.03 -2.15 -13.21
N ALA A 44 11.48 -3.36 -13.58
CA ALA A 44 11.08 -3.98 -14.83
C ALA A 44 9.57 -4.24 -14.87
N GLY A 45 8.90 -3.80 -15.94
CA GLY A 45 7.46 -3.97 -16.11
C GLY A 45 6.58 -3.07 -15.24
N VAL A 46 7.17 -2.07 -14.54
CA VAL A 46 6.45 -1.14 -13.66
C VAL A 46 6.67 0.30 -14.13
N THR A 47 5.60 1.06 -14.29
CA THR A 47 5.69 2.50 -14.54
C THR A 47 5.94 3.23 -13.23
N CYS A 48 7.14 3.81 -13.04
CA CYS A 48 7.51 4.48 -11.80
C CYS A 48 7.29 6.00 -11.88
N TYR A 49 6.59 6.52 -10.88
CA TYR A 49 6.32 7.94 -10.69
C TYR A 49 7.05 8.47 -9.47
N ARG A 50 7.45 9.73 -9.52
CA ARG A 50 8.20 10.38 -8.45
C ARG A 50 7.63 11.75 -8.11
N GLY A 51 7.57 12.06 -6.81
CA GLY A 51 7.23 13.40 -6.32
C GLY A 51 5.74 13.72 -6.39
N GLU A 52 5.38 14.86 -5.82
CA GLU A 52 3.99 15.34 -5.75
C GLU A 52 3.44 15.71 -7.13
N GLU A 53 4.28 16.26 -7.99
CA GLU A 53 3.93 16.69 -9.34
C GLU A 53 3.44 15.54 -10.25
N ALA A 54 3.85 14.31 -9.95
CA ALA A 54 3.44 13.13 -10.71
C ALA A 54 2.26 12.37 -10.07
N LEU A 55 1.77 12.82 -8.91
CA LEU A 55 0.77 12.07 -8.15
C LEU A 55 -0.57 11.96 -8.89
N ASP A 56 -1.02 13.03 -9.56
CA ASP A 56 -2.26 13.01 -10.34
C ASP A 56 -2.20 12.02 -11.51
N HIS A 57 -1.06 12.00 -12.22
CA HIS A 57 -0.84 11.04 -13.31
C HIS A 57 -0.78 9.60 -12.80
N PHE A 58 -0.18 9.40 -11.62
CA PHE A 58 -0.12 8.08 -10.98
C PHE A 58 -1.53 7.60 -10.60
N LEU A 59 -2.33 8.43 -9.93
CA LEU A 59 -3.64 8.03 -9.39
C LEU A 59 -4.73 7.90 -10.46
N GLY A 60 -4.71 8.75 -11.48
CA GLY A 60 -5.84 8.98 -12.39
C GLY A 60 -6.28 7.81 -13.27
N SER A 61 -5.61 6.66 -13.24
CA SER A 61 -5.97 5.49 -14.03
C SER A 61 -5.94 4.16 -13.26
N LEU A 62 -5.91 4.23 -11.92
CA LEU A 62 -5.80 3.04 -11.08
C LEU A 62 -7.16 2.40 -10.82
N ASP A 63 -7.23 1.09 -10.95
CA ASP A 63 -8.34 0.27 -10.46
C ASP A 63 -8.15 -0.15 -8.99
N GLY A 64 -6.90 -0.23 -8.54
CA GLY A 64 -6.56 -0.56 -7.16
C GLY A 64 -5.34 0.21 -6.68
N LEU A 65 -5.38 0.70 -5.45
CA LEU A 65 -4.30 1.41 -4.79
C LEU A 65 -3.82 0.64 -3.56
N ILE A 66 -2.53 0.28 -3.53
CA ILE A 66 -1.88 -0.37 -2.40
C ILE A 66 -0.99 0.66 -1.70
N ASN A 67 -1.23 0.91 -0.41
CA ASN A 67 -0.38 1.76 0.41
C ASN A 67 0.63 0.93 1.20
N LEU A 68 1.91 1.21 0.97
CA LEU A 68 3.07 0.65 1.66
C LEU A 68 4.08 1.74 2.06
N LEU A 69 3.61 2.97 2.18
CA LEU A 69 4.45 4.10 2.59
C LEU A 69 4.95 3.93 4.02
N PRO A 70 6.14 4.45 4.34
CA PRO A 70 6.53 4.67 5.72
C PRO A 70 5.71 5.82 6.32
N LEU A 71 5.38 5.73 7.61
CA LEU A 71 4.70 6.81 8.31
C LEU A 71 5.67 7.96 8.59
N THR A 72 5.34 9.13 8.09
CA THR A 72 6.07 10.39 8.28
C THR A 72 5.07 11.52 8.47
N ALA A 73 5.56 12.72 8.81
CA ALA A 73 4.69 13.91 8.88
C ALA A 73 3.98 14.20 7.54
N GLN A 74 4.62 13.89 6.40
CA GLN A 74 4.07 14.13 5.06
C GLN A 74 3.10 13.03 4.61
N THR A 75 3.20 11.83 5.15
CA THR A 75 2.33 10.70 4.76
C THR A 75 1.19 10.42 5.74
N ARG A 76 1.20 11.06 6.91
CA ARG A 76 0.10 11.01 7.88
C ARG A 76 -1.17 11.58 7.25
N GLY A 77 -2.27 10.84 7.29
CA GLY A 77 -3.55 11.24 6.72
C GLY A 77 -3.57 11.35 5.19
N ILE A 78 -2.60 10.76 4.49
CA ILE A 78 -2.54 10.83 3.03
C ILE A 78 -3.71 10.10 2.36
N LEU A 79 -4.22 9.03 2.96
CA LEU A 79 -5.38 8.26 2.51
C LEU A 79 -6.65 8.93 3.03
N ALA A 80 -7.04 9.99 2.37
CA ALA A 80 -8.16 10.86 2.70
C ALA A 80 -8.92 11.31 1.43
N ALA A 81 -10.04 12.00 1.58
CA ALA A 81 -10.87 12.46 0.47
C ALA A 81 -10.10 13.17 -0.66
N PRO A 82 -9.10 14.06 -0.39
CA PRO A 82 -8.34 14.70 -1.48
C PRO A 82 -7.58 13.72 -2.37
N LEU A 83 -7.11 12.59 -1.82
CA LEU A 83 -6.46 11.55 -2.61
C LEU A 83 -7.49 10.68 -3.32
N PHE A 84 -8.55 10.27 -2.62
CA PHE A 84 -9.57 9.39 -3.21
C PHE A 84 -10.27 10.05 -4.40
N ASN A 85 -10.51 11.35 -4.37
CA ASN A 85 -11.11 12.12 -5.46
C ASN A 85 -10.25 12.19 -6.74
N ARG A 86 -8.98 11.82 -6.66
CA ARG A 86 -8.07 11.72 -7.82
C ARG A 86 -8.07 10.33 -8.45
N LEU A 87 -8.62 9.31 -7.76
CA LEU A 87 -8.78 7.97 -8.28
C LEU A 87 -10.00 7.90 -9.22
N PRO A 88 -10.03 7.00 -10.20
CA PRO A 88 -11.26 6.64 -10.89
C PRO A 88 -12.30 6.14 -9.89
N ALA A 89 -13.58 6.48 -10.13
CA ALA A 89 -14.69 5.96 -9.33
C ALA A 89 -14.69 4.42 -9.38
N GLY A 90 -14.92 3.78 -8.24
CA GLY A 90 -14.91 2.32 -8.11
C GLY A 90 -13.52 1.71 -7.92
N ALA A 91 -12.50 2.50 -7.62
CA ALA A 91 -11.19 1.98 -7.26
C ALA A 91 -11.23 1.21 -5.93
N VAL A 92 -10.31 0.26 -5.74
CA VAL A 92 -10.16 -0.51 -4.49
C VAL A 92 -8.94 0.00 -3.72
N LEU A 93 -9.12 0.25 -2.42
CA LEU A 93 -8.03 0.63 -1.50
C LEU A 93 -7.50 -0.60 -0.77
N ILE A 94 -6.17 -0.75 -0.69
CA ILE A 94 -5.50 -1.73 0.16
C ILE A 94 -4.49 -0.98 1.04
N ASN A 95 -4.70 -0.99 2.36
CA ASN A 95 -3.78 -0.33 3.29
C ASN A 95 -3.04 -1.38 4.14
N CYS A 96 -1.76 -1.60 3.82
CA CYS A 96 -0.81 -2.43 4.57
C CYS A 96 0.40 -1.59 5.06
N GLY A 97 0.28 -0.27 5.07
CA GLY A 97 1.31 0.63 5.58
C GLY A 97 1.21 0.83 7.09
N ARG A 98 0.59 1.92 7.51
CA ARG A 98 0.24 2.23 8.90
C ARG A 98 -1.17 2.82 8.96
N GLY A 99 -1.84 2.61 10.07
CA GLY A 99 -3.22 3.09 10.25
C GLY A 99 -3.34 4.59 10.16
N GLU A 100 -2.38 5.31 10.71
CA GLU A 100 -2.36 6.78 10.69
C GLU A 100 -2.14 7.40 9.30
N HIS A 101 -1.92 6.60 8.25
CA HIS A 101 -2.04 7.08 6.88
C HIS A 101 -3.48 7.39 6.50
N MET A 102 -4.45 6.78 7.18
CA MET A 102 -5.85 6.77 6.80
C MET A 102 -6.67 7.73 7.68
N VAL A 103 -7.64 8.39 7.06
CA VAL A 103 -8.74 9.11 7.71
C VAL A 103 -9.98 8.23 7.58
N ASN A 104 -10.41 7.58 8.68
CA ASN A 104 -11.47 6.55 8.66
C ASN A 104 -12.79 7.09 8.11
N GLU A 105 -13.16 8.32 8.49
CA GLU A 105 -14.38 8.99 8.06
C GLU A 105 -14.40 9.20 6.54
N ASP A 106 -13.25 9.58 5.96
CA ASP A 106 -13.11 9.78 4.52
C ASP A 106 -13.17 8.45 3.74
N VAL A 107 -12.62 7.37 4.31
CA VAL A 107 -12.74 6.02 3.72
C VAL A 107 -14.19 5.57 3.70
N LEU A 108 -14.92 5.73 4.81
CA LEU A 108 -16.34 5.38 4.88
C LEU A 108 -17.16 6.19 3.87
N ALA A 109 -16.97 7.51 3.82
CA ALA A 109 -17.65 8.38 2.87
C ALA A 109 -17.34 8.01 1.41
N ALA A 110 -16.09 7.64 1.10
CA ALA A 110 -15.68 7.21 -0.24
C ALA A 110 -16.31 5.86 -0.64
N LEU A 111 -16.48 4.94 0.31
CA LEU A 111 -17.20 3.67 0.09
C LEU A 111 -18.70 3.90 -0.12
N GLU A 112 -19.33 4.72 0.71
CA GLU A 112 -20.76 5.05 0.62
C GLU A 112 -21.12 5.76 -0.69
N SER A 113 -20.25 6.65 -1.18
CA SER A 113 -20.45 7.36 -2.45
C SER A 113 -20.12 6.51 -3.68
N GLY A 114 -19.47 5.36 -3.52
CA GLY A 114 -18.98 4.54 -4.63
C GLY A 114 -17.68 5.07 -5.26
N GLN A 115 -17.04 6.09 -4.68
CA GLN A 115 -15.71 6.53 -5.08
C GLN A 115 -14.70 5.39 -4.87
N LEU A 116 -14.84 4.63 -3.77
CA LEU A 116 -14.18 3.35 -3.57
C LEU A 116 -15.20 2.23 -3.69
N ALA A 117 -14.88 1.18 -4.46
CA ALA A 117 -15.69 -0.04 -4.56
C ALA A 117 -15.44 -1.00 -3.39
N GLY A 118 -14.33 -0.83 -2.66
CA GLY A 118 -13.99 -1.66 -1.51
C GLY A 118 -12.68 -1.24 -0.88
N ALA A 119 -12.45 -1.71 0.35
CA ALA A 119 -11.21 -1.50 1.06
C ALA A 119 -10.75 -2.79 1.76
N VAL A 120 -9.44 -3.08 1.68
CA VAL A 120 -8.76 -4.11 2.46
C VAL A 120 -7.82 -3.40 3.43
N LEU A 121 -8.08 -3.53 4.72
CA LEU A 121 -7.41 -2.78 5.77
C LEU A 121 -6.73 -3.72 6.75
N ASP A 122 -5.39 -3.71 6.76
CA ASP A 122 -4.57 -4.52 7.67
C ASP A 122 -4.13 -3.73 8.91
N VAL A 123 -4.27 -2.40 8.87
CA VAL A 123 -3.78 -1.47 9.90
C VAL A 123 -4.78 -0.37 10.20
N PHE A 124 -4.80 0.11 11.45
CA PHE A 124 -5.75 1.12 11.93
C PHE A 124 -5.06 2.17 12.79
N PRO A 125 -5.59 3.43 12.86
CA PRO A 125 -5.03 4.48 13.72
C PRO A 125 -5.04 4.09 15.21
N GLN A 126 -6.01 3.29 15.63
CA GLN A 126 -6.07 2.66 16.93
C GLN A 126 -6.11 1.15 16.77
N GLU A 127 -5.16 0.46 17.38
CA GLU A 127 -5.08 -1.01 17.39
C GLU A 127 -5.04 -1.54 18.82
N PRO A 128 -5.90 -2.51 19.17
CA PRO A 128 -6.93 -3.13 18.33
C PRO A 128 -8.02 -2.16 17.90
N LEU A 129 -8.58 -2.36 16.70
CA LEU A 129 -9.72 -1.57 16.22
C LEU A 129 -10.90 -1.72 17.21
N PRO A 130 -11.49 -0.61 17.69
CA PRO A 130 -12.62 -0.65 18.62
C PRO A 130 -13.76 -1.54 18.11
N ALA A 131 -14.39 -2.30 19.01
CA ALA A 131 -15.42 -3.27 18.64
C ALA A 131 -16.69 -2.65 18.03
N ASP A 132 -16.92 -1.37 18.30
CA ASP A 132 -18.03 -0.57 17.79
C ASP A 132 -17.68 0.26 16.54
N ASP A 133 -16.43 0.18 16.05
CA ASP A 133 -16.02 0.90 14.85
C ASP A 133 -16.86 0.48 13.64
N PRO A 134 -17.41 1.45 12.87
CA PRO A 134 -18.29 1.17 11.73
C PRO A 134 -17.62 0.35 10.62
N LEU A 135 -16.30 0.37 10.50
CA LEU A 135 -15.55 -0.42 9.51
C LEU A 135 -15.81 -1.93 9.66
N TRP A 136 -16.06 -2.44 10.90
CA TRP A 136 -16.38 -3.86 11.12
C TRP A 136 -17.64 -4.33 10.39
N ARG A 137 -18.60 -3.45 10.19
CA ARG A 137 -19.92 -3.78 9.64
C ARG A 137 -20.10 -3.36 8.20
N HIS A 138 -19.11 -2.68 7.63
CA HIS A 138 -19.21 -2.18 6.26
C HIS A 138 -19.05 -3.34 5.26
N PRO A 139 -20.01 -3.59 4.38
CA PRO A 139 -20.02 -4.79 3.52
C PRO A 139 -18.90 -4.83 2.48
N GLN A 140 -18.29 -3.69 2.19
CA GLN A 140 -17.20 -3.55 1.21
C GLN A 140 -15.81 -3.45 1.88
N VAL A 141 -15.72 -3.69 3.21
CA VAL A 141 -14.46 -3.65 3.95
C VAL A 141 -14.05 -5.06 4.34
N VAL A 142 -12.81 -5.40 4.05
CA VAL A 142 -12.13 -6.60 4.55
C VAL A 142 -11.07 -6.15 5.55
N ILE A 143 -11.13 -6.70 6.75
CA ILE A 143 -10.19 -6.39 7.84
C ILE A 143 -9.29 -7.59 8.08
N THR A 144 -7.97 -7.34 8.20
CA THR A 144 -6.99 -8.30 8.66
C THR A 144 -6.24 -7.77 9.88
N PRO A 145 -5.73 -8.66 10.78
CA PRO A 145 -5.24 -8.24 12.10
C PRO A 145 -3.74 -7.86 12.08
N HIS A 146 -3.33 -6.88 11.29
CA HIS A 146 -1.96 -6.37 11.16
C HIS A 146 -0.95 -7.50 10.88
N MET A 147 -1.24 -8.33 9.90
CA MET A 147 -0.48 -9.54 9.58
C MET A 147 0.16 -9.55 8.19
N ALA A 148 -0.05 -8.52 7.38
CA ALA A 148 0.40 -8.50 5.98
C ALA A 148 1.92 -8.62 5.80
N SER A 149 2.71 -8.31 6.85
CA SER A 149 4.19 -8.42 6.82
C SER A 149 4.77 -9.23 7.99
N ALA A 150 4.02 -10.15 8.56
CA ALA A 150 4.51 -11.01 9.63
C ALA A 150 5.60 -11.96 9.10
N ALA A 151 6.85 -11.70 9.46
CA ALA A 151 7.97 -12.59 9.12
C ALA A 151 8.14 -13.68 10.18
N PRO A 152 8.39 -14.95 9.79
CA PRO A 152 8.75 -16.01 10.73
C PRO A 152 9.98 -15.64 11.57
N ALA A 153 9.96 -16.01 12.85
CA ALA A 153 11.04 -15.69 13.79
C ALA A 153 12.42 -16.17 13.30
N GLU A 154 12.49 -17.32 12.62
CA GLU A 154 13.72 -17.87 12.05
C GLU A 154 14.32 -16.98 10.95
N VAL A 155 13.44 -16.34 10.14
CA VAL A 155 13.87 -15.42 9.08
C VAL A 155 14.49 -14.18 9.71
N ILE A 156 13.83 -13.61 10.74
CA ILE A 156 14.31 -12.45 11.48
C ILE A 156 15.64 -12.78 12.16
N ALA A 157 15.73 -13.92 12.86
CA ALA A 157 16.95 -14.35 13.54
C ALA A 157 18.13 -14.52 12.57
N ARG A 158 17.89 -15.12 11.40
CA ARG A 158 18.92 -15.30 10.37
C ARG A 158 19.42 -13.95 9.85
N GLN A 159 18.53 -13.02 9.53
CA GLN A 159 18.89 -11.69 9.06
C GLN A 159 19.67 -10.90 10.13
N LEU A 160 19.27 -11.04 11.40
CA LEU A 160 19.96 -10.39 12.51
C LEU A 160 21.40 -10.92 12.66
N LEU A 161 21.58 -12.24 12.63
CA LEU A 161 22.91 -12.88 12.69
C LEU A 161 23.80 -12.47 11.51
N GLU A 162 23.24 -12.43 10.30
CA GLU A 162 23.96 -11.95 9.12
C GLU A 162 24.39 -10.49 9.29
N ASN A 163 23.51 -9.63 9.78
CA ASN A 163 23.81 -8.22 9.98
C ASN A 163 24.86 -7.99 11.08
N ILE A 164 24.85 -8.78 12.16
CA ILE A 164 25.92 -8.76 13.18
C ILE A 164 27.28 -9.13 12.55
N GLN A 165 27.32 -10.17 11.72
CA GLN A 165 28.55 -10.58 11.05
C GLN A 165 29.04 -9.52 10.06
N ARG A 166 28.14 -8.89 9.31
CA ARG A 166 28.45 -7.80 8.37
C ARG A 166 29.02 -6.59 9.11
N GLN A 167 28.40 -6.19 10.22
CA GLN A 167 28.89 -5.09 11.04
C GLN A 167 30.30 -5.34 11.58
N ARG A 168 30.57 -6.56 12.08
CA ARG A 168 31.91 -6.94 12.54
C ARG A 168 32.98 -6.90 11.45
N ARG A 169 32.58 -7.01 10.18
CA ARG A 169 33.47 -6.96 9.00
C ARG A 169 33.48 -5.56 8.34
N GLY A 170 32.83 -4.54 8.93
CA GLY A 170 32.73 -3.20 8.35
C GLY A 170 31.89 -3.12 7.05
N LEU A 171 31.03 -4.12 6.79
CA LEU A 171 30.17 -4.16 5.63
C LEU A 171 28.83 -3.49 5.91
N PRO A 172 28.18 -2.87 4.90
CA PRO A 172 26.85 -2.29 5.06
C PRO A 172 25.82 -3.35 5.47
N LEU A 173 24.86 -2.96 6.32
CA LEU A 173 23.79 -3.86 6.75
C LEU A 173 22.87 -4.17 5.55
N LYS A 174 22.21 -5.33 5.60
CA LYS A 174 21.10 -5.68 4.71
C LYS A 174 19.76 -5.31 5.38
N ASN A 175 18.84 -4.81 4.60
CA ASN A 175 17.44 -4.63 4.98
C ASN A 175 16.66 -5.91 4.74
#